data_c8193017c5a4e4ec148333c2f556dde6
#
_entry.id   c8193017c5a4e4ec148333c2f556dde6
#
_cell.length_a   1.000
_cell.length_b   1.000
_cell.length_c   1.000
_cell.angle_alpha   90.00
_cell.angle_beta   90.00
_cell.angle_gamma   90.00
#
_symmetry.space_group_name_H-M   'P 1'
#
loop_
_entity.id
_entity.type
_entity.pdbx_description
1 polymer ?
#
loop_
_entity_poly.entity_id
_entity_poly.type
_entity_poly.pdbx_seq_one_letter_code
_entity_poly.pdbx_strand_id
1 'polypeptide(L)'
;MIKNFLTVPTTKSIFLCNYSIWNNKKLCQSSLFYFQRKYYSHSLRNEEFFKKFFCIGKEVQNALFERKPIVALESALITNGLEYPINLEVALKLQEIIRNNGAIPATITILDGKIRVGIENKELERIAEPNSQKCSLRDLANFLVQKKIGGTTVAATMWIAHQAGIKVFSTGGIGGVHRGGEKSLDISADLVEIGRCPIAVVCAGVKSILDIGRTLEFLETQGVNVLVFDKKPNFPGFFIPQTEFLAPYCTDSIEEISDIIVYSQQLGLQKGILIACPIPVEDKSKSELVQHSINQALNEANSKNIFGNKVTPFVLKRVAELSGGESLRFNISLLEHNARIAAQLADLNTNKIKNTPTTMKDENKVFVSSQIKNNKNQKPLVFCIGASIVDLEVLQKENFKNSPKVDISSYLPSNIVQRAGGVARNHSEALARLGIDVLLFSAFGTDLNGKNDFGANFLLEKLEGLKNLNFSHSVFCKYLGTATSISISNSSKGIIQGFISADELLSKIDSEYTLLSFQYPPSL
;
A
#
# COMPACT_ATOMS: atom_id res chain seq x y z
N MET A 1 48.95 1.02 0.50
CA MET A 1 48.99 2.04 -0.56
C MET A 1 47.97 1.67 -1.62
N ILE A 2 46.71 1.94 -1.41
CA ILE A 2 45.63 2.12 -2.41
C ILE A 2 44.46 2.75 -1.62
N LYS A 3 44.53 4.07 -1.50
CA LYS A 3 43.39 4.95 -1.17
C LYS A 3 43.16 5.82 -2.40
N ASN A 4 41.90 6.14 -2.62
CA ASN A 4 41.34 7.02 -3.64
C ASN A 4 41.07 6.36 -5.01
N PHE A 5 39.82 5.95 -5.16
CA PHE A 5 38.97 6.15 -6.35
C PHE A 5 37.57 5.71 -5.99
N LEU A 6 36.65 6.60 -5.96
CA LEU A 6 35.46 6.85 -6.78
C LEU A 6 34.37 7.52 -5.98
N THR A 7 34.23 8.78 -6.16
CA THR A 7 32.95 9.48 -6.05
C THR A 7 32.32 9.52 -7.45
N VAL A 8 31.28 8.72 -7.68
CA VAL A 8 30.29 8.94 -8.73
C VAL A 8 28.93 8.47 -8.18
N PRO A 9 27.89 9.31 -8.19
CA PRO A 9 26.58 8.95 -7.68
C PRO A 9 25.75 8.35 -8.83
N THR A 10 25.64 7.04 -8.91
CA THR A 10 24.66 6.41 -9.79
C THR A 10 24.28 5.02 -9.32
N THR A 11 22.94 4.83 -9.23
CA THR A 11 22.18 3.60 -9.28
C THR A 11 22.56 2.43 -8.35
N LYS A 12 21.68 2.22 -7.41
CA LYS A 12 21.70 1.18 -6.39
C LYS A 12 21.77 -0.22 -6.98
N SER A 13 22.96 -0.82 -6.93
CA SER A 13 23.12 -2.25 -7.04
C SER A 13 22.89 -2.88 -5.67
N ILE A 14 21.91 -3.76 -5.55
CA ILE A 14 21.67 -4.52 -4.32
C ILE A 14 22.61 -5.73 -4.34
N PHE A 15 23.67 -5.67 -3.53
CA PHE A 15 24.49 -6.83 -3.22
C PHE A 15 23.89 -7.58 -2.03
N LEU A 16 23.39 -8.77 -2.23
CA LEU A 16 23.13 -9.74 -1.15
C LEU A 16 24.27 -10.76 -1.14
N CYS A 17 25.34 -10.42 -0.49
CA CYS A 17 26.38 -11.38 -0.13
C CYS A 17 26.73 -11.17 1.34
N ASN A 18 26.12 -11.97 2.24
CA ASN A 18 26.65 -12.08 3.61
C ASN A 18 26.17 -13.35 4.32
N TYR A 19 27.09 -14.30 4.40
CA TYR A 19 26.94 -15.55 5.16
C TYR A 19 27.05 -15.36 6.69
N SER A 20 27.37 -14.15 7.18
CA SER A 20 27.65 -13.88 8.61
C SER A 20 26.55 -13.17 9.39
N ILE A 21 25.38 -12.87 8.77
CA ILE A 21 24.34 -12.02 9.41
C ILE A 21 23.28 -12.81 10.17
N TRP A 22 23.25 -14.15 10.06
CA TRP A 22 22.19 -14.98 10.66
C TRP A 22 22.19 -15.08 12.18
N ASN A 23 23.25 -14.67 12.85
CA ASN A 23 23.35 -14.74 14.32
C ASN A 23 23.02 -13.43 15.06
N ASN A 24 22.59 -12.36 14.37
CA ASN A 24 22.32 -11.09 15.03
C ASN A 24 20.85 -10.66 14.85
N LYS A 25 20.00 -11.05 15.84
CA LYS A 25 18.55 -10.74 15.85
C LYS A 25 18.18 -9.26 15.59
N LYS A 26 19.05 -8.30 15.90
CA LYS A 26 18.81 -6.87 15.67
C LYS A 26 18.92 -6.44 14.21
N LEU A 27 19.78 -7.09 13.42
CA LEU A 27 19.94 -6.80 11.98
C LEU A 27 18.85 -7.45 11.13
N CYS A 28 18.31 -8.61 11.57
CA CYS A 28 17.19 -9.27 10.94
C CYS A 28 15.89 -8.46 11.04
N GLN A 29 15.66 -7.73 12.14
CA GLN A 29 14.48 -6.88 12.30
C GLN A 29 14.45 -5.69 11.32
N SER A 30 15.59 -5.07 11.02
CA SER A 30 15.66 -3.93 10.10
C SER A 30 15.48 -4.36 8.63
N SER A 31 16.00 -5.51 8.24
CA SER A 31 15.88 -6.03 6.87
C SER A 31 14.47 -6.60 6.56
N LEU A 32 13.78 -7.21 7.53
CA LEU A 32 12.39 -7.64 7.35
C LEU A 32 11.41 -6.45 7.24
N PHE A 33 11.68 -5.37 7.97
CA PHE A 33 10.90 -4.13 7.87
C PHE A 33 11.04 -3.47 6.49
N TYR A 34 12.22 -3.56 5.90
CA TYR A 34 12.50 -3.10 4.53
C TYR A 34 11.75 -3.94 3.49
N PHE A 35 11.68 -5.26 3.68
CA PHE A 35 11.04 -6.20 2.77
C PHE A 35 9.51 -6.05 2.74
N GLN A 36 8.85 -5.95 3.90
CA GLN A 36 7.40 -5.78 3.98
C GLN A 36 6.91 -4.47 3.36
N ARG A 37 7.75 -3.44 3.33
CA ARG A 37 7.43 -2.13 2.81
C ARG A 37 7.34 -2.04 1.29
N LYS A 38 8.10 -2.86 0.58
CA LYS A 38 8.13 -2.89 -0.89
C LYS A 38 6.81 -3.41 -1.49
N TYR A 39 6.03 -4.16 -0.71
CA TYR A 39 4.77 -4.78 -1.16
C TYR A 39 3.54 -3.86 -1.16
N TYR A 40 3.59 -2.71 -0.48
CA TYR A 40 2.41 -1.89 -0.24
C TYR A 40 2.43 -0.49 -0.85
N SER A 41 3.44 -0.11 -1.59
CA SER A 41 3.41 1.20 -2.23
C SER A 41 3.97 1.20 -3.64
N HIS A 42 3.16 1.65 -4.57
CA HIS A 42 3.50 1.96 -5.96
C HIS A 42 4.39 3.22 -6.08
N SER A 43 5.23 3.47 -5.13
CA SER A 43 6.30 4.47 -5.24
C SER A 43 7.45 4.09 -4.34
N LEU A 44 8.66 4.20 -4.84
CA LEU A 44 9.96 4.15 -4.15
C LEU A 44 10.01 5.17 -2.99
N ARG A 45 9.20 4.98 -1.95
CA ARG A 45 9.30 5.80 -0.75
C ARG A 45 10.38 5.22 0.14
N ASN A 46 11.49 5.93 0.17
CA ASN A 46 12.69 5.67 0.91
C ASN A 46 12.38 5.38 2.40
N GLU A 47 13.04 4.40 3.02
CA GLU A 47 12.99 4.11 4.46
C GLU A 47 13.25 5.39 5.30
N GLU A 48 14.06 6.30 4.79
CA GLU A 48 14.33 7.61 5.34
C GLU A 48 13.07 8.50 5.40
N PHE A 49 12.21 8.49 4.36
CA PHE A 49 10.93 9.19 4.35
C PHE A 49 10.03 8.73 5.50
N PHE A 50 9.92 7.43 5.71
CA PHE A 50 9.08 6.92 6.79
C PHE A 50 9.63 7.28 8.16
N LYS A 51 10.90 7.06 8.41
CA LYS A 51 11.56 7.44 9.67
C LYS A 51 11.45 8.94 9.93
N LYS A 52 11.44 9.74 8.85
CA LYS A 52 11.31 11.19 8.95
C LYS A 52 9.91 11.63 9.38
N PHE A 53 8.85 11.02 8.83
CA PHE A 53 7.48 11.52 9.01
C PHE A 53 6.60 10.62 9.88
N PHE A 54 6.84 9.32 9.94
CA PHE A 54 6.00 8.36 10.65
C PHE A 54 6.62 7.94 11.99
N CYS A 55 5.75 7.76 12.97
CA CYS A 55 6.06 7.10 14.23
C CYS A 55 4.96 6.06 14.50
N ILE A 56 5.31 4.79 14.34
CA ILE A 56 4.40 3.68 14.60
C ILE A 56 4.59 3.21 16.03
N GLY A 57 3.50 3.13 16.79
CA GLY A 57 3.50 2.63 18.17
C GLY A 57 3.99 1.18 18.24
N LYS A 58 4.62 0.80 19.33
CA LYS A 58 5.25 -0.53 19.50
C LYS A 58 4.27 -1.68 19.30
N GLU A 59 3.04 -1.56 19.83
CA GLU A 59 1.99 -2.57 19.69
C GLU A 59 1.64 -2.80 18.23
N VAL A 60 1.39 -1.72 17.47
CA VAL A 60 1.08 -1.79 16.04
C VAL A 60 2.28 -2.26 15.22
N GLN A 61 3.50 -1.84 15.58
CA GLN A 61 4.72 -2.30 14.92
C GLN A 61 4.91 -3.81 15.05
N ASN A 62 4.72 -4.35 16.26
CA ASN A 62 4.78 -5.79 16.51
C ASN A 62 3.66 -6.52 15.77
N ALA A 63 2.43 -5.98 15.77
CA ALA A 63 1.31 -6.57 15.07
C ALA A 63 1.53 -6.64 13.54
N LEU A 64 2.09 -5.59 12.94
CA LEU A 64 2.48 -5.58 11.52
C LEU A 64 3.54 -6.65 11.22
N PHE A 65 4.54 -6.77 12.11
CA PHE A 65 5.60 -7.77 11.96
C PHE A 65 5.06 -9.21 12.08
N GLU A 66 4.21 -9.47 13.06
CA GLU A 66 3.61 -10.79 13.34
C GLU A 66 2.41 -11.09 12.44
N ARG A 67 2.05 -10.17 11.53
CA ARG A 67 0.84 -10.27 10.70
C ARG A 67 -0.41 -10.53 11.53
N LYS A 68 -0.56 -9.78 12.62
CA LYS A 68 -1.79 -9.79 13.43
C LYS A 68 -2.85 -8.86 12.84
N PRO A 69 -4.13 -9.09 13.14
CA PRO A 69 -5.21 -8.20 12.71
C PRO A 69 -5.06 -6.82 13.32
N ILE A 70 -5.22 -5.78 12.50
CA ILE A 70 -5.12 -4.38 12.92
C ILE A 70 -6.31 -3.61 12.37
N VAL A 71 -6.90 -2.76 13.20
CA VAL A 71 -7.97 -1.83 12.81
C VAL A 71 -7.50 -0.40 13.01
N ALA A 72 -7.51 0.40 11.94
CA ALA A 72 -7.29 1.83 12.03
C ALA A 72 -8.49 2.53 12.66
N LEU A 73 -8.24 3.58 13.43
CA LEU A 73 -9.24 4.49 14.00
C LEU A 73 -8.86 5.94 13.67
N GLU A 74 -9.85 6.74 13.23
CA GLU A 74 -9.67 8.18 13.07
C GLU A 74 -9.61 8.89 14.43
N SER A 75 -9.03 10.08 14.44
CA SER A 75 -8.96 10.92 15.63
C SER A 75 -9.72 12.25 15.52
N ALA A 76 -10.29 12.58 14.35
CA ALA A 76 -11.12 13.79 14.24
C ALA A 76 -12.36 13.74 15.14
N LEU A 77 -12.87 12.55 15.43
CA LEU A 77 -13.95 12.36 16.40
C LEU A 77 -13.53 12.80 17.81
N ILE A 78 -12.28 12.50 18.19
CA ILE A 78 -11.72 12.81 19.52
C ILE A 78 -11.47 14.32 19.63
N THR A 79 -10.90 14.93 18.58
CA THR A 79 -10.47 16.33 18.61
C THR A 79 -11.58 17.34 18.37
N ASN A 80 -12.63 16.96 17.63
CA ASN A 80 -13.67 17.89 17.15
C ASN A 80 -15.08 17.32 17.13
N GLY A 81 -15.27 16.04 17.44
CA GLY A 81 -16.57 15.37 17.34
C GLY A 81 -17.33 15.23 18.65
N LEU A 82 -16.62 15.08 19.74
CA LEU A 82 -17.16 14.90 21.09
C LEU A 82 -16.45 15.86 22.06
N GLU A 83 -17.16 16.28 23.12
CA GLU A 83 -16.60 17.15 24.16
C GLU A 83 -15.82 16.33 25.21
N TYR A 84 -14.78 16.92 25.78
CA TYR A 84 -14.04 16.34 26.90
C TYR A 84 -14.93 16.28 28.15
N PRO A 85 -14.94 15.17 28.95
CA PRO A 85 -14.07 13.99 28.86
C PRO A 85 -14.63 12.85 27.99
N ILE A 86 -15.85 12.96 27.46
CA ILE A 86 -16.56 11.92 26.71
C ILE A 86 -15.73 11.45 25.50
N ASN A 87 -15.05 12.36 24.81
CA ASN A 87 -14.19 12.04 23.68
C ASN A 87 -13.07 11.05 24.05
N LEU A 88 -12.44 11.23 25.22
CA LEU A 88 -11.40 10.33 25.72
C LEU A 88 -11.97 8.97 26.13
N GLU A 89 -13.09 8.99 26.87
CA GLU A 89 -13.76 7.77 27.33
C GLU A 89 -14.18 6.89 26.13
N VAL A 90 -14.79 7.50 25.12
CA VAL A 90 -15.19 6.79 23.89
C VAL A 90 -13.98 6.25 23.15
N ALA A 91 -12.90 7.01 23.00
CA ALA A 91 -11.70 6.56 22.33
C ALA A 91 -11.07 5.35 23.02
N LEU A 92 -10.96 5.37 24.35
CA LEU A 92 -10.48 4.23 25.15
C LEU A 92 -11.39 3.01 25.01
N LYS A 93 -12.71 3.22 25.03
CA LYS A 93 -13.70 2.16 24.86
C LYS A 93 -13.62 1.48 23.50
N LEU A 94 -13.44 2.25 22.43
CA LEU A 94 -13.28 1.72 21.08
C LEU A 94 -12.02 0.85 20.96
N GLN A 95 -10.91 1.31 21.55
CA GLN A 95 -9.67 0.50 21.59
C GLN A 95 -9.88 -0.81 22.37
N GLU A 96 -10.58 -0.76 23.51
CA GLU A 96 -10.93 -1.95 24.30
C GLU A 96 -11.78 -2.93 23.49
N ILE A 97 -12.82 -2.46 22.81
CA ILE A 97 -13.71 -3.29 21.99
C ILE A 97 -12.90 -4.00 20.89
N ILE A 98 -11.99 -3.29 20.21
CA ILE A 98 -11.16 -3.89 19.16
C ILE A 98 -10.27 -4.98 19.74
N ARG A 99 -9.62 -4.75 20.90
CA ARG A 99 -8.77 -5.77 21.57
C ARG A 99 -9.58 -6.99 22.00
N ASN A 100 -10.77 -6.77 22.59
CA ASN A 100 -11.65 -7.85 23.04
C ASN A 100 -12.19 -8.71 21.88
N ASN A 101 -12.14 -8.19 20.63
CA ASN A 101 -12.51 -8.92 19.41
C ASN A 101 -11.29 -9.38 18.59
N GLY A 102 -10.11 -9.51 19.22
CA GLY A 102 -8.94 -10.18 18.65
C GLY A 102 -8.06 -9.33 17.73
N ALA A 103 -8.32 -8.04 17.59
CA ALA A 103 -7.54 -7.15 16.74
C ALA A 103 -6.76 -6.10 17.56
N ILE A 104 -5.76 -5.47 16.93
CA ILE A 104 -4.95 -4.40 17.52
C ILE A 104 -5.50 -3.04 17.03
N PRO A 105 -5.89 -2.12 17.94
CA PRO A 105 -6.32 -0.79 17.55
C PRO A 105 -5.14 0.09 17.15
N ALA A 106 -5.29 0.80 16.04
CA ALA A 106 -4.32 1.77 15.54
C ALA A 106 -4.97 3.14 15.39
N THR A 107 -5.11 3.89 16.49
CA THR A 107 -5.56 5.28 16.43
C THR A 107 -4.52 6.14 15.73
N ILE A 108 -4.93 6.90 14.71
CA ILE A 108 -4.07 7.68 13.82
C ILE A 108 -4.26 9.17 14.10
N THR A 109 -3.16 9.91 14.28
CA THR A 109 -3.18 11.34 14.57
C THR A 109 -1.90 12.03 14.10
N ILE A 110 -1.89 13.37 14.11
CA ILE A 110 -0.68 14.17 13.92
C ILE A 110 -0.30 14.78 15.25
N LEU A 111 0.92 14.52 15.71
CA LEU A 111 1.43 14.99 17.00
C LEU A 111 2.92 15.27 16.91
N ASP A 112 3.35 16.44 17.43
CA ASP A 112 4.77 16.87 17.49
C ASP A 112 5.48 16.81 16.12
N GLY A 113 4.82 17.19 15.04
CA GLY A 113 5.37 17.18 13.68
C GLY A 113 5.57 15.78 13.09
N LYS A 114 4.88 14.76 13.63
CA LYS A 114 4.92 13.37 13.17
C LYS A 114 3.51 12.82 12.94
N ILE A 115 3.42 11.91 11.98
CA ILE A 115 2.26 11.05 11.78
C ILE A 115 2.37 9.89 12.77
N ARG A 116 1.45 9.81 13.71
CA ARG A 116 1.38 8.74 14.71
C ARG A 116 0.40 7.67 14.23
N VAL A 117 0.81 6.41 14.32
CA VAL A 117 -0.03 5.24 13.99
C VAL A 117 -0.01 4.27 15.17
N GLY A 118 -1.12 4.19 15.88
CA GLY A 118 -1.20 3.48 17.17
C GLY A 118 -0.55 4.32 18.28
N ILE A 119 -1.36 5.13 18.95
CA ILE A 119 -0.93 6.01 20.04
C ILE A 119 -1.18 5.39 21.41
N GLU A 120 -0.32 5.75 22.36
CA GLU A 120 -0.46 5.35 23.76
C GLU A 120 -1.48 6.25 24.50
N ASN A 121 -1.97 5.80 25.68
CA ASN A 121 -2.98 6.54 26.45
C ASN A 121 -2.58 7.99 26.75
N LYS A 122 -1.32 8.26 27.08
CA LYS A 122 -0.82 9.63 27.31
C LYS A 122 -0.92 10.52 26.07
N GLU A 123 -0.71 9.97 24.88
CA GLU A 123 -0.86 10.70 23.64
C GLU A 123 -2.34 10.89 23.31
N LEU A 124 -3.18 9.91 23.65
CA LEU A 124 -4.63 10.00 23.50
C LEU A 124 -5.23 11.10 24.37
N GLU A 125 -4.80 11.22 25.64
CA GLU A 125 -5.17 12.32 26.53
C GLU A 125 -4.82 13.68 25.93
N ARG A 126 -3.60 13.84 25.41
CA ARG A 126 -3.13 15.09 24.77
C ARG A 126 -3.97 15.51 23.59
N ILE A 127 -4.41 14.57 22.74
CA ILE A 127 -5.24 14.91 21.56
C ILE A 127 -6.71 15.13 21.93
N ALA A 128 -7.16 14.67 23.09
CA ALA A 128 -8.51 14.90 23.60
C ALA A 128 -8.71 16.32 24.16
N GLU A 129 -7.62 17.04 24.44
CA GLU A 129 -7.66 18.43 24.93
C GLU A 129 -8.17 19.43 23.85
N PRO A 130 -8.74 20.57 24.27
CA PRO A 130 -9.38 21.54 23.37
C PRO A 130 -8.47 22.17 22.31
N ASN A 131 -7.15 22.08 22.46
CA ASN A 131 -6.17 22.70 21.54
C ASN A 131 -5.93 21.93 20.24
N SER A 132 -6.58 20.78 20.06
CA SER A 132 -6.45 19.94 18.88
C SER A 132 -7.32 20.44 17.73
N GLN A 133 -6.85 20.32 16.49
CA GLN A 133 -7.54 20.80 15.29
C GLN A 133 -7.84 19.63 14.33
N LYS A 134 -8.92 19.76 13.55
CA LYS A 134 -9.24 18.81 12.49
C LYS A 134 -8.18 18.89 11.38
N CYS A 135 -7.60 17.75 11.00
CA CYS A 135 -6.59 17.59 9.95
C CYS A 135 -7.11 16.67 8.85
N SER A 136 -7.39 17.23 7.68
CA SER A 136 -7.71 16.45 6.49
C SER A 136 -6.44 16.12 5.70
N LEU A 137 -6.55 15.27 4.68
CA LEU A 137 -5.41 14.87 3.85
C LEU A 137 -4.62 16.06 3.28
N ARG A 138 -5.32 17.09 2.80
CA ARG A 138 -4.71 18.32 2.27
C ARG A 138 -3.89 19.10 3.30
N ASP A 139 -4.18 18.92 4.58
CA ASP A 139 -3.61 19.70 5.67
C ASP A 139 -2.34 19.05 6.27
N LEU A 140 -2.08 17.78 5.96
CA LEU A 140 -1.02 16.98 6.58
C LEU A 140 0.34 17.69 6.59
N ALA A 141 0.80 18.19 5.43
CA ALA A 141 2.09 18.84 5.31
C ALA A 141 2.18 20.10 6.21
N ASN A 142 1.10 20.90 6.26
CA ASN A 142 1.04 22.10 7.07
C ASN A 142 1.11 21.77 8.57
N PHE A 143 0.38 20.73 9.01
CA PHE A 143 0.40 20.29 10.40
C PHE A 143 1.76 19.75 10.83
N LEU A 144 2.43 18.98 9.96
CA LEU A 144 3.78 18.46 10.23
C LEU A 144 4.80 19.59 10.38
N VAL A 145 4.79 20.57 9.46
CA VAL A 145 5.73 21.73 9.50
C VAL A 145 5.47 22.61 10.72
N GLN A 146 4.19 22.88 11.03
CA GLN A 146 3.79 23.74 12.15
C GLN A 146 3.78 22.99 13.50
N LYS A 147 4.05 21.68 13.51
CA LYS A 147 4.00 20.81 14.70
C LYS A 147 2.68 20.90 15.48
N LYS A 148 1.58 21.10 14.75
CA LYS A 148 0.23 21.17 15.33
C LYS A 148 -0.25 19.79 15.78
N ILE A 149 -1.19 19.79 16.74
CA ILE A 149 -1.95 18.60 17.11
C ILE A 149 -3.12 18.50 16.14
N GLY A 150 -3.21 17.37 15.42
CA GLY A 150 -4.20 17.17 14.35
C GLY A 150 -4.98 15.87 14.47
N GLY A 151 -6.31 16.00 14.69
CA GLY A 151 -7.22 14.86 14.54
C GLY A 151 -7.46 14.53 13.07
N THR A 152 -7.07 13.33 12.65
CA THR A 152 -7.19 12.90 11.24
C THR A 152 -8.63 12.56 10.88
N THR A 153 -9.10 13.09 9.72
CA THR A 153 -10.38 12.73 9.12
C THR A 153 -10.33 11.35 8.47
N VAL A 154 -11.48 10.84 8.01
CA VAL A 154 -11.57 9.59 7.25
C VAL A 154 -10.54 9.58 6.12
N ALA A 155 -10.50 10.60 5.26
CA ALA A 155 -9.54 10.67 4.15
C ALA A 155 -8.08 10.62 4.62
N ALA A 156 -7.71 11.41 5.63
CA ALA A 156 -6.35 11.41 6.15
C ALA A 156 -5.99 10.08 6.81
N THR A 157 -6.90 9.52 7.59
CA THR A 157 -6.74 8.22 8.26
C THR A 157 -6.55 7.10 7.25
N MET A 158 -7.35 7.03 6.20
CA MET A 158 -7.24 6.03 5.14
C MET A 158 -5.89 6.09 4.44
N TRP A 159 -5.47 7.27 4.02
CA TRP A 159 -4.18 7.44 3.36
C TRP A 159 -3.02 6.98 4.26
N ILE A 160 -3.03 7.38 5.54
CA ILE A 160 -1.99 7.02 6.51
C ILE A 160 -2.02 5.51 6.80
N ALA A 161 -3.21 4.94 7.03
CA ALA A 161 -3.39 3.51 7.26
C ALA A 161 -2.89 2.68 6.09
N HIS A 162 -3.20 3.09 4.84
CA HIS A 162 -2.69 2.47 3.64
C HIS A 162 -1.16 2.51 3.56
N GLN A 163 -0.54 3.67 3.86
CA GLN A 163 0.92 3.78 3.91
C GLN A 163 1.54 2.89 4.99
N ALA A 164 0.85 2.68 6.10
CA ALA A 164 1.29 1.81 7.20
C ALA A 164 1.03 0.31 6.95
N GLY A 165 0.27 -0.04 5.89
CA GLY A 165 -0.07 -1.43 5.56
C GLY A 165 -1.30 -1.97 6.26
N ILE A 166 -2.11 -1.13 6.92
CA ILE A 166 -3.36 -1.50 7.58
C ILE A 166 -4.47 -1.62 6.53
N LYS A 167 -5.33 -2.64 6.66
CA LYS A 167 -6.33 -3.01 5.65
C LYS A 167 -7.77 -2.76 6.06
N VAL A 168 -8.04 -2.58 7.33
CA VAL A 168 -9.39 -2.36 7.88
C VAL A 168 -9.39 -1.07 8.69
N PHE A 169 -10.41 -0.25 8.49
CA PHE A 169 -10.62 1.01 9.17
C PHE A 169 -12.06 1.08 9.70
N SER A 170 -12.21 1.47 10.96
CA SER A 170 -13.51 1.70 11.60
C SER A 170 -13.73 3.18 11.84
N THR A 171 -14.90 3.67 11.46
CA THR A 171 -15.36 5.06 11.70
C THR A 171 -16.84 5.07 12.04
N GLY A 172 -17.34 6.20 12.54
CA GLY A 172 -18.77 6.39 12.78
C GLY A 172 -19.55 6.49 11.46
N GLY A 173 -19.11 7.39 10.59
CA GLY A 173 -19.71 7.61 9.28
C GLY A 173 -18.84 8.47 8.40
N ILE A 174 -18.93 8.24 7.10
CA ILE A 174 -18.15 8.95 6.11
C ILE A 174 -18.75 10.33 5.78
N GLY A 175 -17.92 11.22 5.28
CA GLY A 175 -18.36 12.40 4.54
C GLY A 175 -19.03 12.02 3.23
N GLY A 176 -19.69 12.96 2.59
CA GLY A 176 -20.43 12.71 1.36
C GLY A 176 -20.59 13.98 0.53
N VAL A 177 -21.51 13.96 -0.41
CA VAL A 177 -21.96 15.13 -1.16
C VAL A 177 -22.88 15.96 -0.26
N HIS A 178 -22.61 17.25 -0.12
CA HIS A 178 -23.47 18.13 0.65
C HIS A 178 -24.82 18.38 -0.06
N ARG A 179 -25.88 18.61 0.73
CA ARG A 179 -27.16 19.04 0.16
C ARG A 179 -26.96 20.38 -0.56
N GLY A 180 -27.43 20.48 -1.80
CA GLY A 180 -27.10 21.60 -2.70
C GLY A 180 -25.71 21.50 -3.34
N GLY A 181 -25.06 20.34 -3.26
CA GLY A 181 -23.75 20.08 -3.88
C GLY A 181 -23.72 20.27 -5.39
N GLU A 182 -24.88 20.19 -6.07
CA GLU A 182 -25.02 20.51 -7.48
C GLU A 182 -24.72 21.99 -7.80
N LYS A 183 -24.84 22.87 -6.81
CA LYS A 183 -24.52 24.31 -6.96
C LYS A 183 -23.16 24.68 -6.40
N SER A 184 -22.77 24.05 -5.29
CA SER A 184 -21.56 24.41 -4.55
C SER A 184 -20.36 23.53 -4.89
N LEU A 185 -20.56 22.35 -5.49
CA LEU A 185 -19.56 21.28 -5.65
C LEU A 185 -18.91 20.88 -4.32
N ASP A 186 -19.62 21.05 -3.20
CA ASP A 186 -19.12 20.69 -1.86
C ASP A 186 -19.23 19.17 -1.69
N ILE A 187 -18.12 18.49 -1.96
CA ILE A 187 -17.96 17.05 -1.91
C ILE A 187 -16.82 16.72 -0.95
N SER A 188 -17.06 15.80 -0.02
CA SER A 188 -16.04 15.38 0.93
C SER A 188 -14.85 14.69 0.25
N ALA A 189 -13.64 15.04 0.70
CA ALA A 189 -12.41 14.34 0.29
C ALA A 189 -12.43 12.85 0.67
N ASP A 190 -13.25 12.45 1.62
CA ASP A 190 -13.40 11.06 2.03
C ASP A 190 -13.77 10.15 0.85
N LEU A 191 -14.71 10.60 0.00
CA LEU A 191 -15.18 9.82 -1.14
C LEU A 191 -14.09 9.56 -2.18
N VAL A 192 -13.27 10.59 -2.43
CA VAL A 192 -12.13 10.47 -3.36
C VAL A 192 -11.08 9.51 -2.80
N GLU A 193 -10.82 9.56 -1.50
CA GLU A 193 -9.79 8.74 -0.88
C GLU A 193 -10.24 7.28 -0.74
N ILE A 194 -11.54 7.01 -0.50
CA ILE A 194 -12.11 5.66 -0.58
C ILE A 194 -11.90 5.08 -1.98
N GLY A 195 -12.02 5.88 -3.03
CA GLY A 195 -11.74 5.47 -4.41
C GLY A 195 -10.25 5.25 -4.73
N ARG A 196 -9.31 5.58 -3.83
CA ARG A 196 -7.85 5.52 -4.07
C ARG A 196 -7.11 4.55 -3.18
N CYS A 197 -7.62 4.29 -1.98
CA CYS A 197 -6.96 3.44 -0.98
C CYS A 197 -7.68 2.09 -0.85
N PRO A 198 -7.01 0.96 -1.10
CA PRO A 198 -7.58 -0.38 -0.97
C PRO A 198 -7.73 -0.79 0.51
N ILE A 199 -8.64 -0.13 1.21
CA ILE A 199 -8.97 -0.34 2.62
C ILE A 199 -10.46 -0.64 2.75
N ALA A 200 -10.81 -1.60 3.58
CA ALA A 200 -12.19 -1.86 3.99
C ALA A 200 -12.59 -0.85 5.07
N VAL A 201 -13.58 -0.02 4.78
CA VAL A 201 -14.11 1.03 5.67
C VAL A 201 -15.42 0.56 6.25
N VAL A 202 -15.45 0.30 7.55
CA VAL A 202 -16.64 -0.09 8.30
C VAL A 202 -17.23 1.16 8.95
N CYS A 203 -18.49 1.49 8.62
CA CYS A 203 -19.15 2.70 9.08
C CYS A 203 -20.69 2.52 9.16
N ALA A 204 -21.40 3.45 9.78
CA ALA A 204 -22.87 3.48 9.78
C ALA A 204 -23.45 4.24 8.56
N GLY A 205 -22.72 4.25 7.44
CA GLY A 205 -23.11 4.95 6.22
C GLY A 205 -22.62 6.40 6.17
N VAL A 206 -23.34 7.22 5.42
CA VAL A 206 -23.07 8.65 5.22
C VAL A 206 -23.65 9.46 6.37
N LYS A 207 -22.92 10.46 6.86
CA LYS A 207 -23.43 11.38 7.92
C LYS A 207 -24.77 11.96 7.50
N SER A 208 -25.76 11.87 8.37
CA SER A 208 -27.18 12.16 8.12
C SER A 208 -27.51 13.57 7.60
N ILE A 209 -26.56 14.50 7.75
CA ILE A 209 -26.68 15.89 7.24
C ILE A 209 -26.40 16.00 5.73
N LEU A 210 -25.91 14.95 5.11
CA LEU A 210 -25.45 14.92 3.73
C LEU A 210 -26.50 14.31 2.78
N ASP A 211 -26.23 14.36 1.48
CA ASP A 211 -27.08 13.78 0.44
C ASP A 211 -26.63 12.35 0.16
N ILE A 212 -27.40 11.38 0.65
CA ILE A 212 -27.05 9.96 0.52
C ILE A 212 -27.09 9.52 -0.93
N GLY A 213 -28.15 9.87 -1.68
CA GLY A 213 -28.29 9.43 -3.08
C GLY A 213 -27.12 9.89 -3.94
N ARG A 214 -26.80 11.19 -3.91
CA ARG A 214 -25.65 11.72 -4.66
C ARG A 214 -24.31 11.18 -4.18
N THR A 215 -24.19 10.83 -2.91
CA THR A 215 -22.99 10.22 -2.37
C THR A 215 -22.77 8.81 -2.93
N LEU A 216 -23.84 8.01 -3.05
CA LEU A 216 -23.77 6.68 -3.66
C LEU A 216 -23.39 6.76 -5.14
N GLU A 217 -23.98 7.66 -5.92
CA GLU A 217 -23.62 7.92 -7.33
C GLU A 217 -22.15 8.34 -7.48
N PHE A 218 -21.65 9.20 -6.58
CA PHE A 218 -20.26 9.61 -6.61
C PHE A 218 -19.30 8.45 -6.29
N LEU A 219 -19.64 7.61 -5.31
CA LEU A 219 -18.86 6.41 -4.98
C LEU A 219 -18.83 5.41 -6.13
N GLU A 220 -19.95 5.22 -6.84
CA GLU A 220 -20.00 4.41 -8.07
C GLU A 220 -19.04 4.96 -9.11
N THR A 221 -19.08 6.28 -9.38
CA THR A 221 -18.15 6.95 -10.31
C THR A 221 -16.68 6.73 -9.93
N GLN A 222 -16.37 6.66 -8.62
CA GLN A 222 -15.01 6.36 -8.14
C GLN A 222 -14.65 4.87 -8.21
N GLY A 223 -15.59 3.99 -8.58
CA GLY A 223 -15.40 2.54 -8.64
C GLY A 223 -15.28 1.89 -7.27
N VAL A 224 -15.94 2.47 -6.26
CA VAL A 224 -15.96 1.93 -4.89
C VAL A 224 -17.02 0.86 -4.78
N ASN A 225 -16.64 -0.30 -4.25
CA ASN A 225 -17.61 -1.33 -3.89
C ASN A 225 -18.32 -0.91 -2.60
N VAL A 226 -19.63 -0.68 -2.70
CA VAL A 226 -20.50 -0.30 -1.56
C VAL A 226 -21.41 -1.46 -1.21
N LEU A 227 -21.36 -1.92 0.03
CA LEU A 227 -22.22 -2.99 0.52
C LEU A 227 -22.83 -2.63 1.88
N VAL A 228 -24.01 -3.20 2.14
CA VAL A 228 -24.69 -3.11 3.44
C VAL A 228 -24.52 -4.42 4.19
N PHE A 229 -24.09 -4.36 5.44
CA PHE A 229 -24.04 -5.51 6.32
C PHE A 229 -25.40 -5.75 6.97
N ASP A 230 -26.33 -6.23 6.19
CA ASP A 230 -27.71 -6.59 6.57
C ASP A 230 -28.29 -7.53 5.50
N LYS A 231 -29.43 -8.16 5.80
CA LYS A 231 -30.23 -8.98 4.87
C LYS A 231 -30.89 -8.17 3.74
N LYS A 232 -31.00 -6.85 3.93
CA LYS A 232 -31.63 -5.93 2.98
C LYS A 232 -30.64 -4.92 2.45
N PRO A 233 -30.73 -4.53 1.18
CA PRO A 233 -29.80 -3.57 0.57
C PRO A 233 -30.08 -2.13 0.95
N ASN A 234 -31.02 -1.84 1.85
CA ASN A 234 -31.35 -0.49 2.28
C ASN A 234 -30.15 0.17 2.95
N PHE A 235 -29.60 1.21 2.33
CA PHE A 235 -28.42 1.88 2.82
C PHE A 235 -28.72 2.64 4.13
N PRO A 236 -27.92 2.50 5.20
CA PRO A 236 -28.18 3.17 6.47
C PRO A 236 -27.90 4.67 6.40
N GLY A 237 -28.71 5.45 7.12
CA GLY A 237 -28.60 6.91 7.20
C GLY A 237 -27.98 7.39 8.49
N PHE A 238 -26.88 6.78 8.94
CA PHE A 238 -26.16 7.09 10.16
C PHE A 238 -26.98 6.78 11.42
N PHE A 239 -27.96 7.62 11.78
CA PHE A 239 -28.86 7.40 12.91
C PHE A 239 -30.14 6.62 12.53
N ILE A 240 -30.34 6.36 11.24
CA ILE A 240 -31.47 5.59 10.74
C ILE A 240 -30.91 4.28 10.18
N PRO A 241 -31.44 3.13 10.65
CA PRO A 241 -30.93 1.83 10.20
C PRO A 241 -31.19 1.57 8.72
N GLN A 242 -32.26 2.09 8.15
CA GLN A 242 -32.66 1.88 6.75
C GLN A 242 -33.21 3.18 6.16
N THR A 243 -32.71 3.55 4.97
CA THR A 243 -33.25 4.62 4.15
C THR A 243 -33.95 4.06 2.90
N GLU A 244 -34.49 4.92 2.07
CA GLU A 244 -35.05 4.57 0.75
C GLU A 244 -33.98 4.22 -0.29
N PHE A 245 -32.72 4.63 -0.06
CA PHE A 245 -31.60 4.38 -0.97
C PHE A 245 -31.10 2.95 -0.83
N LEU A 246 -30.76 2.33 -1.96
CA LEU A 246 -30.27 0.95 -2.01
C LEU A 246 -28.77 0.91 -2.34
N ALA A 247 -28.04 0.09 -1.64
CA ALA A 247 -26.68 -0.27 -2.04
C ALA A 247 -26.73 -1.36 -3.14
N PRO A 248 -25.71 -1.43 -3.99
CA PRO A 248 -25.66 -2.45 -5.05
C PRO A 248 -25.54 -3.87 -4.50
N TYR A 249 -25.09 -4.03 -3.26
CA TYR A 249 -24.90 -5.33 -2.63
C TYR A 249 -25.22 -5.32 -1.14
N CYS A 250 -25.70 -6.45 -0.60
CA CYS A 250 -25.93 -6.65 0.84
C CYS A 250 -25.68 -8.10 1.23
N THR A 251 -25.24 -8.32 2.45
CA THR A 251 -25.10 -9.63 3.07
C THR A 251 -25.10 -9.51 4.60
N ASP A 252 -25.58 -10.53 5.30
CA ASP A 252 -25.49 -10.66 6.76
C ASP A 252 -24.35 -11.61 7.19
N SER A 253 -23.55 -12.10 6.23
CA SER A 253 -22.37 -12.93 6.48
C SER A 253 -21.10 -12.09 6.51
N ILE A 254 -20.44 -12.09 7.66
CA ILE A 254 -19.14 -11.44 7.83
C ILE A 254 -18.04 -12.20 7.07
N GLU A 255 -18.20 -13.51 6.91
CA GLU A 255 -17.31 -14.38 6.14
C GLU A 255 -17.33 -14.01 4.65
N GLU A 256 -18.52 -13.73 4.10
CA GLU A 256 -18.68 -13.30 2.71
C GLU A 256 -18.05 -11.94 2.46
N ILE A 257 -18.23 -10.97 3.38
CA ILE A 257 -17.54 -9.68 3.32
C ILE A 257 -16.02 -9.87 3.34
N SER A 258 -15.53 -10.77 4.19
CA SER A 258 -14.11 -11.10 4.25
C SER A 258 -13.61 -11.68 2.92
N ASP A 259 -14.39 -12.55 2.25
CA ASP A 259 -14.04 -13.11 0.94
C ASP A 259 -14.00 -12.02 -0.14
N ILE A 260 -14.96 -11.10 -0.14
CA ILE A 260 -14.98 -9.94 -1.06
C ILE A 260 -13.71 -9.11 -0.89
N ILE A 261 -13.28 -8.84 0.34
CA ILE A 261 -12.05 -8.09 0.62
C ILE A 261 -10.82 -8.84 0.10
N VAL A 262 -10.72 -10.13 0.39
CA VAL A 262 -9.59 -10.97 -0.04
C VAL A 262 -9.53 -11.06 -1.55
N TYR A 263 -10.64 -11.31 -2.23
CA TYR A 263 -10.69 -11.39 -3.69
C TYR A 263 -10.38 -10.05 -4.36
N SER A 264 -10.88 -8.94 -3.80
CA SER A 264 -10.53 -7.60 -4.28
C SER A 264 -9.01 -7.35 -4.25
N GLN A 265 -8.35 -7.79 -3.18
CA GLN A 265 -6.90 -7.70 -3.05
C GLN A 265 -6.16 -8.63 -4.03
N GLN A 266 -6.62 -9.87 -4.21
CA GLN A 266 -6.05 -10.84 -5.15
C GLN A 266 -6.20 -10.39 -6.61
N LEU A 267 -7.30 -9.74 -6.96
CA LEU A 267 -7.53 -9.13 -8.27
C LEU A 267 -6.69 -7.85 -8.49
N GLY A 268 -5.99 -7.36 -7.46
CA GLY A 268 -5.19 -6.14 -7.55
C GLY A 268 -6.00 -4.86 -7.65
N LEU A 269 -7.27 -4.88 -7.24
CA LEU A 269 -8.13 -3.70 -7.24
C LEU A 269 -7.62 -2.68 -6.23
N GLN A 270 -7.22 -1.50 -6.73
CA GLN A 270 -6.69 -0.40 -5.90
C GLN A 270 -7.82 0.54 -5.46
N LYS A 271 -8.93 -0.03 -4.96
CA LYS A 271 -10.14 0.67 -4.54
C LYS A 271 -10.52 0.25 -3.13
N GLY A 272 -11.08 1.19 -2.36
CA GLY A 272 -11.67 0.87 -1.06
C GLY A 272 -12.99 0.12 -1.21
N ILE A 273 -13.37 -0.52 -0.12
CA ILE A 273 -14.67 -1.18 0.04
C ILE A 273 -15.39 -0.48 1.18
N LEU A 274 -16.58 0.05 0.91
CA LEU A 274 -17.41 0.68 1.92
C LEU A 274 -18.41 -0.33 2.48
N ILE A 275 -18.32 -0.63 3.76
CA ILE A 275 -19.17 -1.56 4.49
C ILE A 275 -20.07 -0.75 5.41
N ALA A 276 -21.31 -0.56 5.00
CA ALA A 276 -22.30 0.20 5.74
C ALA A 276 -23.04 -0.73 6.72
N CYS A 277 -22.85 -0.51 8.02
CA CYS A 277 -23.47 -1.30 9.08
C CYS A 277 -24.65 -0.50 9.66
N PRO A 278 -25.89 -0.97 9.53
CA PRO A 278 -27.03 -0.36 10.18
C PRO A 278 -26.83 -0.31 11.69
N ILE A 279 -27.21 0.81 12.31
CA ILE A 279 -27.16 0.93 13.77
C ILE A 279 -28.11 -0.09 14.41
N PRO A 280 -27.69 -0.82 15.46
CA PRO A 280 -28.60 -1.64 16.24
C PRO A 280 -29.64 -0.73 16.91
N VAL A 281 -30.89 -0.87 16.52
CA VAL A 281 -31.98 -0.03 17.06
C VAL A 281 -32.77 -0.86 18.06
N GLU A 282 -32.59 -0.57 19.33
CA GLU A 282 -33.43 -1.10 20.41
C GLU A 282 -34.77 -0.32 20.52
N ASP A 283 -34.79 0.94 20.02
CA ASP A 283 -35.94 1.83 20.10
C ASP A 283 -36.12 2.67 18.81
N LYS A 284 -37.04 2.22 17.94
CA LYS A 284 -37.34 2.87 16.67
C LYS A 284 -37.84 4.31 16.83
N SER A 285 -38.59 4.60 17.90
CA SER A 285 -39.19 5.93 18.14
C SER A 285 -38.11 6.98 18.40
N LYS A 286 -37.03 6.62 19.05
CA LYS A 286 -35.91 7.52 19.30
C LYS A 286 -35.11 7.82 18.03
N SER A 287 -34.97 6.86 17.12
CA SER A 287 -34.36 7.05 15.80
C SER A 287 -35.14 8.09 14.98
N GLU A 288 -36.47 8.01 15.01
CA GLU A 288 -37.36 8.98 14.35
C GLU A 288 -37.23 10.38 14.96
N LEU A 289 -37.11 10.48 16.29
CA LEU A 289 -36.89 11.75 16.99
C LEU A 289 -35.57 12.40 16.55
N VAL A 290 -34.49 11.65 16.49
CA VAL A 290 -33.18 12.17 16.04
C VAL A 290 -33.25 12.61 14.59
N GLN A 291 -33.93 11.86 13.70
CA GLN A 291 -34.11 12.28 12.32
C GLN A 291 -34.93 13.57 12.18
N HIS A 292 -35.98 13.71 12.93
CA HIS A 292 -36.77 14.94 12.97
C HIS A 292 -35.90 16.14 13.43
N SER A 293 -35.10 15.94 14.47
CA SER A 293 -34.15 16.94 14.98
C SER A 293 -33.11 17.35 13.93
N ILE A 294 -32.62 16.41 13.11
CA ILE A 294 -31.70 16.71 12.01
C ILE A 294 -32.35 17.59 10.95
N ASN A 295 -33.57 17.24 10.52
CA ASN A 295 -34.29 18.02 9.52
C ASN A 295 -34.58 19.45 10.02
N GLN A 296 -34.95 19.57 11.28
CA GLN A 296 -35.17 20.89 11.91
C GLN A 296 -33.86 21.70 11.98
N ALA A 297 -32.76 21.10 12.42
CA ALA A 297 -31.46 21.78 12.51
C ALA A 297 -30.93 22.23 11.13
N LEU A 298 -31.14 21.44 10.08
CA LEU A 298 -30.80 21.80 8.70
C LEU A 298 -31.63 22.99 8.20
N ASN A 299 -32.92 23.01 8.49
CA ASN A 299 -33.80 24.13 8.16
C ASN A 299 -33.39 25.42 8.90
N GLU A 300 -33.00 25.29 10.16
CA GLU A 300 -32.46 26.43 10.94
C GLU A 300 -31.11 26.92 10.39
N ALA A 301 -30.20 26.01 9.94
CA ALA A 301 -28.96 26.40 9.32
C ALA A 301 -29.19 27.19 8.03
N ASN A 302 -30.10 26.72 7.17
CA ASN A 302 -30.48 27.40 5.94
C ASN A 302 -31.08 28.80 6.22
N SER A 303 -32.00 28.91 7.17
CA SER A 303 -32.63 30.20 7.54
C SER A 303 -31.62 31.21 8.11
N LYS A 304 -30.57 30.74 8.78
CA LYS A 304 -29.48 31.56 9.32
C LYS A 304 -28.33 31.78 8.33
N ASN A 305 -28.45 31.37 7.06
CA ASN A 305 -27.42 31.48 6.03
C ASN A 305 -26.07 30.88 6.47
N ILE A 306 -26.09 29.73 7.16
CA ILE A 306 -24.90 29.01 7.56
C ILE A 306 -24.52 28.06 6.42
N PHE A 307 -23.33 28.25 5.80
CA PHE A 307 -22.87 27.49 4.64
C PHE A 307 -21.46 26.92 4.85
N GLY A 308 -21.10 25.93 4.00
CA GLY A 308 -19.78 25.34 3.93
C GLY A 308 -19.37 24.62 5.22
N ASN A 309 -18.13 24.79 5.65
CA ASN A 309 -17.54 24.09 6.79
C ASN A 309 -18.21 24.41 8.15
N LYS A 310 -19.04 25.44 8.24
CA LYS A 310 -19.76 25.82 9.45
C LYS A 310 -21.08 25.04 9.64
N VAL A 311 -21.61 24.41 8.59
CA VAL A 311 -22.89 23.66 8.65
C VAL A 311 -22.78 22.47 9.59
N THR A 312 -21.78 21.64 9.42
CA THR A 312 -21.63 20.41 10.21
C THR A 312 -21.53 20.66 11.71
N PRO A 313 -20.67 21.57 12.23
CA PRO A 313 -20.64 21.86 13.67
C PRO A 313 -21.94 22.41 14.20
N PHE A 314 -22.59 23.33 13.46
CA PHE A 314 -23.88 23.90 13.86
C PHE A 314 -24.95 22.82 13.97
N VAL A 315 -25.12 22.00 12.94
CA VAL A 315 -26.18 20.99 12.90
C VAL A 315 -25.95 19.94 13.99
N LEU A 316 -24.72 19.46 14.19
CA LEU A 316 -24.42 18.47 15.24
C LEU A 316 -24.78 19.00 16.64
N LYS A 317 -24.39 20.24 16.96
CA LYS A 317 -24.74 20.88 18.23
C LYS A 317 -26.25 20.98 18.36
N ARG A 318 -26.93 21.49 17.33
CA ARG A 318 -28.37 21.72 17.39
C ARG A 318 -29.17 20.42 17.48
N VAL A 319 -28.73 19.36 16.82
CA VAL A 319 -29.35 18.04 16.94
C VAL A 319 -29.19 17.48 18.34
N ALA A 320 -28.03 17.64 18.97
CA ALA A 320 -27.84 17.23 20.37
C ALA A 320 -28.81 17.94 21.32
N GLU A 321 -29.00 19.24 21.14
CA GLU A 321 -29.97 20.03 21.93
C GLU A 321 -31.43 19.58 21.70
N LEU A 322 -31.84 19.42 20.43
CA LEU A 322 -33.19 19.04 20.04
C LEU A 322 -33.57 17.59 20.41
N SER A 323 -32.62 16.70 20.40
CA SER A 323 -32.82 15.27 20.71
C SER A 323 -32.64 14.94 22.20
N GLY A 324 -32.36 15.95 23.05
CA GLY A 324 -32.15 15.72 24.50
C GLY A 324 -30.95 14.79 24.78
N GLY A 325 -29.92 14.80 23.93
CA GLY A 325 -28.72 13.98 24.08
C GLY A 325 -28.82 12.58 23.44
N GLU A 326 -29.97 12.15 22.92
CA GLU A 326 -30.10 10.81 22.27
C GLU A 326 -29.20 10.67 21.05
N SER A 327 -28.95 11.75 20.28
CA SER A 327 -28.02 11.71 19.15
C SER A 327 -26.59 11.36 19.57
N LEU A 328 -26.14 11.81 20.75
CA LEU A 328 -24.83 11.44 21.30
C LEU A 328 -24.80 9.96 21.66
N ARG A 329 -25.83 9.44 22.32
CA ARG A 329 -25.95 8.02 22.68
C ARG A 329 -25.91 7.13 21.45
N PHE A 330 -26.67 7.50 20.39
CA PHE A 330 -26.64 6.77 19.12
C PHE A 330 -25.28 6.84 18.45
N ASN A 331 -24.61 7.99 18.49
CA ASN A 331 -23.25 8.12 17.92
C ASN A 331 -22.26 7.20 18.63
N ILE A 332 -22.32 7.07 19.95
CA ILE A 332 -21.47 6.13 20.69
C ILE A 332 -21.81 4.68 20.32
N SER A 333 -23.09 4.32 20.30
CA SER A 333 -23.54 2.95 19.97
C SER A 333 -23.10 2.51 18.57
N LEU A 334 -23.25 3.38 17.55
CA LEU A 334 -22.80 3.03 16.18
C LEU A 334 -21.27 2.89 16.07
N LEU A 335 -20.50 3.71 16.80
CA LEU A 335 -19.05 3.62 16.85
C LEU A 335 -18.58 2.28 17.45
N GLU A 336 -19.19 1.89 18.58
CA GLU A 336 -18.89 0.61 19.25
C GLU A 336 -19.27 -0.59 18.36
N HIS A 337 -20.41 -0.52 17.68
CA HIS A 337 -20.87 -1.55 16.76
C HIS A 337 -19.90 -1.71 15.56
N ASN A 338 -19.55 -0.59 14.91
CA ASN A 338 -18.63 -0.59 13.79
C ASN A 338 -17.22 -1.09 14.19
N ALA A 339 -16.73 -0.71 15.38
CA ALA A 339 -15.44 -1.15 15.89
C ALA A 339 -15.40 -2.68 16.10
N ARG A 340 -16.49 -3.27 16.61
CA ARG A 340 -16.63 -4.72 16.78
C ARG A 340 -16.59 -5.44 15.45
N ILE A 341 -17.39 -5.01 14.47
CA ILE A 341 -17.43 -5.61 13.12
C ILE A 341 -16.06 -5.47 12.44
N ALA A 342 -15.44 -4.29 12.52
CA ALA A 342 -14.12 -4.07 11.93
C ALA A 342 -13.04 -4.98 12.52
N ALA A 343 -13.08 -5.24 13.84
CA ALA A 343 -12.14 -6.14 14.49
C ALA A 343 -12.33 -7.59 14.05
N GLN A 344 -13.57 -8.07 13.97
CA GLN A 344 -13.92 -9.39 13.47
C GLN A 344 -13.49 -9.57 12.00
N LEU A 345 -13.74 -8.57 11.15
CA LEU A 345 -13.28 -8.58 9.74
C LEU A 345 -11.76 -8.60 9.62
N ALA A 346 -11.06 -7.81 10.45
CA ALA A 346 -9.60 -7.79 10.44
C ALA A 346 -9.02 -9.16 10.85
N ASP A 347 -9.61 -9.83 11.84
CA ASP A 347 -9.21 -11.16 12.26
C ASP A 347 -9.46 -12.21 11.17
N LEU A 348 -10.68 -12.26 10.63
CA LEU A 348 -11.04 -13.18 9.54
C LEU A 348 -10.14 -13.00 8.30
N ASN A 349 -9.95 -11.77 7.85
CA ASN A 349 -9.09 -11.47 6.70
C ASN A 349 -7.65 -11.93 6.93
N THR A 350 -7.11 -11.67 8.13
CA THR A 350 -5.75 -12.07 8.50
C THR A 350 -5.61 -13.59 8.48
N ASN A 351 -6.59 -14.30 9.04
CA ASN A 351 -6.60 -15.75 9.08
C ASN A 351 -6.80 -16.37 7.68
N LYS A 352 -7.68 -15.82 6.84
CA LYS A 352 -7.86 -16.25 5.46
C LYS A 352 -6.59 -16.05 4.63
N ILE A 353 -5.93 -14.89 4.73
CA ILE A 353 -4.67 -14.64 4.02
C ILE A 353 -3.56 -15.59 4.49
N LYS A 354 -3.49 -15.92 5.78
CA LYS A 354 -2.53 -16.91 6.30
C LYS A 354 -2.85 -18.33 5.82
N ASN A 355 -4.13 -18.69 5.75
CA ASN A 355 -4.60 -20.04 5.43
C ASN A 355 -4.94 -20.23 3.95
N THR A 356 -5.02 -19.15 3.16
CA THR A 356 -5.20 -19.29 1.72
C THR A 356 -4.00 -20.07 1.20
N PRO A 357 -4.15 -21.32 0.77
CA PRO A 357 -3.12 -21.95 -0.04
C PRO A 357 -2.92 -20.96 -1.19
N THR A 358 -1.72 -20.56 -1.46
CA THR A 358 -1.42 -19.71 -2.60
C THR A 358 -1.79 -20.54 -3.85
N THR A 359 -3.07 -20.55 -4.22
CA THR A 359 -3.65 -21.40 -5.27
C THR A 359 -3.21 -20.99 -6.67
N MET A 360 -2.51 -19.87 -6.82
CA MET A 360 -1.64 -19.66 -7.98
C MET A 360 -0.40 -20.57 -7.97
N LYS A 361 -0.20 -21.38 -6.91
CA LYS A 361 0.86 -22.40 -6.87
C LYS A 361 0.53 -23.68 -7.66
N ASP A 362 -0.73 -23.98 -7.90
CA ASP A 362 -1.06 -25.33 -8.37
C ASP A 362 -1.13 -25.49 -9.88
N GLU A 363 -1.44 -24.43 -10.63
CA GLU A 363 -1.36 -24.54 -12.10
C GLU A 363 0.06 -24.42 -12.65
N ASN A 364 1.00 -23.77 -11.93
CA ASN A 364 2.43 -23.81 -12.25
C ASN A 364 3.20 -24.92 -11.52
N LYS A 365 2.59 -25.63 -10.56
CA LYS A 365 3.20 -26.78 -9.87
C LYS A 365 3.38 -28.02 -10.74
N VAL A 366 2.72 -28.08 -11.88
CA VAL A 366 2.85 -29.24 -12.79
C VAL A 366 4.26 -29.35 -13.39
N PHE A 367 5.05 -28.27 -13.36
CA PHE A 367 6.41 -28.31 -13.93
C PHE A 367 7.56 -28.40 -12.90
N VAL A 368 7.34 -28.17 -11.60
CA VAL A 368 8.44 -28.08 -10.61
C VAL A 368 8.47 -29.24 -9.60
N SER A 369 7.36 -29.98 -9.42
CA SER A 369 7.25 -30.95 -8.31
C SER A 369 7.87 -32.33 -8.56
N SER A 370 8.50 -32.60 -9.71
CA SER A 370 9.07 -33.93 -10.00
C SER A 370 10.54 -34.13 -9.63
N GLN A 371 11.26 -33.14 -9.11
CA GLN A 371 12.70 -33.25 -8.90
C GLN A 371 13.26 -32.91 -7.50
N ILE A 372 12.44 -32.55 -6.52
CA ILE A 372 13.00 -32.31 -5.17
C ILE A 372 12.66 -33.48 -4.24
N LYS A 373 13.48 -34.52 -4.30
CA LYS A 373 13.57 -35.54 -3.24
C LYS A 373 14.49 -34.99 -2.13
N ASN A 374 13.96 -34.94 -0.90
CA ASN A 374 14.72 -34.63 0.32
C ASN A 374 16.01 -35.46 0.42
N ASN A 375 17.15 -34.84 0.19
CA ASN A 375 18.44 -35.43 0.43
C ASN A 375 19.23 -34.57 1.43
N LYS A 376 19.61 -35.15 2.56
CA LYS A 376 20.33 -34.53 3.67
C LYS A 376 21.76 -34.03 3.35
N ASN A 377 22.19 -34.02 2.08
CA ASN A 377 23.48 -33.51 1.62
C ASN A 377 23.28 -32.37 0.59
N GLN A 378 22.45 -31.35 0.91
CA GLN A 378 22.26 -30.24 -0.01
C GLN A 378 23.49 -29.34 0.00
N LYS A 379 24.07 -29.14 -1.22
CA LYS A 379 25.05 -28.10 -1.49
C LYS A 379 24.39 -26.71 -1.34
N PRO A 380 25.14 -25.68 -0.96
CA PRO A 380 24.61 -24.32 -0.88
C PRO A 380 24.05 -23.87 -2.24
N LEU A 381 22.80 -23.38 -2.24
CA LEU A 381 22.14 -22.81 -3.40
C LEU A 381 22.25 -21.29 -3.35
N VAL A 382 22.81 -20.67 -4.39
CA VAL A 382 22.97 -19.21 -4.48
C VAL A 382 21.95 -18.62 -5.46
N PHE A 383 21.30 -17.56 -5.05
CA PHE A 383 20.38 -16.78 -5.89
C PHE A 383 21.09 -15.54 -6.42
N CYS A 384 21.15 -15.38 -7.73
CA CYS A 384 21.64 -14.18 -8.40
C CYS A 384 20.48 -13.48 -9.10
N ILE A 385 20.19 -12.24 -8.72
CA ILE A 385 19.07 -11.46 -9.26
C ILE A 385 19.62 -10.19 -9.89
N GLY A 386 19.25 -9.92 -11.15
CA GLY A 386 19.63 -8.69 -11.83
C GLY A 386 19.79 -8.85 -13.34
N ALA A 387 20.34 -7.82 -13.98
CA ALA A 387 20.44 -7.75 -15.42
C ALA A 387 21.43 -8.77 -16.04
N SER A 388 21.02 -9.29 -17.20
CA SER A 388 21.90 -9.90 -18.22
C SER A 388 21.96 -8.94 -19.41
N ILE A 389 23.16 -8.55 -19.82
CA ILE A 389 23.38 -7.45 -20.77
C ILE A 389 24.30 -7.93 -21.90
N VAL A 390 23.98 -7.55 -23.13
CA VAL A 390 24.91 -7.67 -24.26
C VAL A 390 25.80 -6.43 -24.29
N ASP A 391 27.10 -6.58 -24.03
CA ASP A 391 28.06 -5.49 -24.09
C ASP A 391 28.69 -5.44 -25.49
N LEU A 392 28.51 -4.33 -26.20
CA LEU A 392 29.14 -4.01 -27.47
C LEU A 392 30.24 -2.98 -27.21
N GLU A 393 31.49 -3.40 -27.40
CA GLU A 393 32.65 -2.52 -27.27
C GLU A 393 33.16 -2.13 -28.65
N VAL A 394 33.12 -0.82 -28.93
CA VAL A 394 33.63 -0.24 -30.16
C VAL A 394 35.05 0.28 -29.91
N LEU A 395 36.05 -0.43 -30.44
CA LEU A 395 37.47 -0.10 -30.29
C LEU A 395 37.93 0.74 -31.47
N GLN A 396 38.20 2.03 -31.25
CA GLN A 396 38.76 2.90 -32.29
C GLN A 396 40.21 2.56 -32.56
N LYS A 397 40.58 2.40 -33.87
CA LYS A 397 41.96 2.17 -34.28
C LYS A 397 42.83 3.43 -34.16
N GLU A 398 44.02 3.33 -33.60
CA GLU A 398 44.93 4.43 -33.23
C GLU A 398 45.51 5.25 -34.40
N ASN A 399 45.43 4.80 -35.64
CA ASN A 399 46.19 5.35 -36.77
C ASN A 399 45.64 6.63 -37.42
N PHE A 400 44.85 7.42 -36.72
CA PHE A 400 44.30 8.70 -37.23
C PHE A 400 44.93 9.92 -36.57
N LYS A 401 46.27 9.98 -36.49
CA LYS A 401 46.97 11.14 -35.94
C LYS A 401 46.85 12.45 -36.78
N ASN A 402 46.37 12.35 -38.00
CA ASN A 402 46.32 13.49 -38.93
C ASN A 402 44.91 13.74 -39.57
N SER A 403 43.82 13.32 -38.97
CA SER A 403 42.49 13.64 -39.48
C SER A 403 42.11 15.07 -39.11
N PRO A 404 41.66 15.93 -40.05
CA PRO A 404 41.01 17.20 -39.75
C PRO A 404 39.80 16.94 -38.86
N LYS A 405 39.31 17.96 -38.14
CA LYS A 405 38.14 17.92 -37.28
C LYS A 405 37.08 16.97 -37.81
N VAL A 406 36.88 15.84 -37.10
CA VAL A 406 35.93 14.80 -37.48
C VAL A 406 34.54 15.42 -37.47
N ASP A 407 33.98 15.59 -38.66
CA ASP A 407 32.57 15.96 -38.81
C ASP A 407 31.72 14.79 -38.30
N ILE A 408 30.64 15.11 -37.58
CA ILE A 408 29.75 14.12 -36.91
C ILE A 408 29.15 13.12 -37.93
N SER A 409 29.27 13.40 -39.22
CA SER A 409 28.82 12.55 -40.34
C SER A 409 29.84 11.52 -40.85
N SER A 410 31.05 11.43 -40.31
CA SER A 410 32.09 10.54 -40.84
C SER A 410 32.13 9.19 -40.12
N TYR A 411 32.23 8.09 -40.90
CA TYR A 411 32.45 6.73 -40.38
C TYR A 411 33.92 6.54 -40.00
N LEU A 412 34.18 6.11 -38.74
CA LEU A 412 35.52 5.78 -38.29
C LEU A 412 35.76 4.26 -38.34
N PRO A 413 36.90 3.79 -38.86
CA PRO A 413 37.25 2.40 -38.79
C PRO A 413 37.39 1.95 -37.35
N SER A 414 36.62 0.93 -36.95
CA SER A 414 36.55 0.45 -35.58
C SER A 414 36.42 -1.08 -35.58
N ASN A 415 36.91 -1.72 -34.54
CA ASN A 415 36.59 -3.10 -34.25
C ASN A 415 35.41 -3.11 -33.25
N ILE A 416 34.41 -3.94 -33.52
CA ILE A 416 33.30 -4.16 -32.61
C ILE A 416 33.48 -5.53 -31.96
N VAL A 417 33.53 -5.53 -30.64
CA VAL A 417 33.61 -6.75 -29.82
C VAL A 417 32.32 -6.90 -29.05
N GLN A 418 31.69 -8.07 -29.18
CA GLN A 418 30.49 -8.41 -28.43
C GLN A 418 30.85 -9.29 -27.24
N ARG A 419 30.38 -8.92 -26.05
CA ARG A 419 30.60 -9.68 -24.82
C ARG A 419 29.31 -9.91 -24.08
N ALA A 420 29.26 -11.03 -23.37
CA ALA A 420 28.18 -11.30 -22.45
C ALA A 420 28.45 -10.60 -21.10
N GLY A 421 27.63 -9.67 -20.71
CA GLY A 421 27.72 -8.83 -19.53
C GLY A 421 26.52 -8.96 -18.59
N GLY A 422 26.45 -8.01 -17.68
CA GLY A 422 25.47 -7.99 -16.60
C GLY A 422 25.99 -8.62 -15.31
N VAL A 423 25.92 -7.88 -14.21
CA VAL A 423 26.53 -8.27 -12.92
C VAL A 423 25.97 -9.59 -12.41
N ALA A 424 24.64 -9.74 -12.40
CA ALA A 424 24.00 -10.98 -11.92
C ALA A 424 24.36 -12.19 -12.79
N ARG A 425 24.36 -12.01 -14.11
CA ARG A 425 24.74 -13.07 -15.07
C ARG A 425 26.20 -13.48 -14.88
N ASN A 426 27.12 -12.52 -14.75
CA ASN A 426 28.55 -12.80 -14.59
C ASN A 426 28.85 -13.51 -13.26
N HIS A 427 28.18 -13.10 -12.17
CA HIS A 427 28.29 -13.79 -10.88
C HIS A 427 27.75 -15.22 -10.96
N SER A 428 26.60 -15.41 -11.62
CA SER A 428 25.99 -16.73 -11.80
C SER A 428 26.92 -17.66 -12.56
N GLU A 429 27.53 -17.18 -13.65
CA GLU A 429 28.51 -17.97 -14.43
C GLU A 429 29.73 -18.31 -13.58
N ALA A 430 30.30 -17.36 -12.87
CA ALA A 430 31.50 -17.59 -12.04
C ALA A 430 31.21 -18.62 -10.92
N LEU A 431 30.10 -18.49 -10.21
CA LEU A 431 29.72 -19.42 -9.15
C LEU A 431 29.43 -20.83 -9.70
N ALA A 432 28.72 -20.92 -10.82
CA ALA A 432 28.44 -22.21 -11.45
C ALA A 432 29.72 -22.94 -11.93
N ARG A 433 30.69 -22.17 -12.46
CA ARG A 433 32.03 -22.73 -12.83
C ARG A 433 32.83 -23.20 -11.62
N LEU A 434 32.58 -22.63 -10.44
CA LEU A 434 33.16 -23.09 -9.16
C LEU A 434 32.41 -24.31 -8.58
N GLY A 435 31.40 -24.83 -9.26
CA GLY A 435 30.61 -25.99 -8.82
C GLY A 435 29.53 -25.69 -7.78
N ILE A 436 29.17 -24.42 -7.62
CA ILE A 436 28.09 -23.98 -6.72
C ILE A 436 26.79 -24.01 -7.51
N ASP A 437 25.72 -24.51 -6.90
CA ASP A 437 24.39 -24.51 -7.51
C ASP A 437 23.80 -23.09 -7.46
N VAL A 438 23.40 -22.56 -8.62
CA VAL A 438 22.97 -21.17 -8.81
C VAL A 438 21.61 -21.11 -9.49
N LEU A 439 20.73 -20.27 -8.98
CA LEU A 439 19.53 -19.81 -9.67
C LEU A 439 19.76 -18.37 -10.15
N LEU A 440 19.72 -18.17 -11.47
CA LEU A 440 19.78 -16.84 -12.09
C LEU A 440 18.35 -16.36 -12.35
N PHE A 441 18.03 -15.21 -11.81
CA PHE A 441 16.82 -14.46 -12.07
C PHE A 441 17.19 -13.21 -12.86
N SER A 442 16.84 -13.19 -14.15
CA SER A 442 17.15 -12.10 -15.06
C SER A 442 16.00 -11.86 -16.02
N ALA A 443 16.12 -10.86 -16.89
CA ALA A 443 15.15 -10.61 -17.93
C ALA A 443 15.81 -10.64 -19.30
N PHE A 444 15.10 -11.24 -20.26
CA PHE A 444 15.52 -11.40 -21.64
C PHE A 444 14.42 -10.92 -22.60
N GLY A 445 14.79 -10.36 -23.72
CA GLY A 445 13.86 -9.94 -24.76
C GLY A 445 13.41 -11.11 -25.63
N THR A 446 12.15 -11.04 -26.12
CA THR A 446 11.62 -11.95 -27.12
C THR A 446 10.94 -11.20 -28.25
N ASP A 447 10.81 -11.83 -29.40
CA ASP A 447 10.01 -11.33 -30.53
C ASP A 447 8.49 -11.46 -30.22
N LEU A 448 7.69 -11.01 -31.17
CA LEU A 448 6.22 -11.04 -31.09
C LEU A 448 5.65 -12.47 -30.92
N ASN A 449 6.37 -13.48 -31.38
CA ASN A 449 5.99 -14.88 -31.31
C ASN A 449 6.47 -15.56 -30.02
N GLY A 450 7.16 -14.81 -29.13
CA GLY A 450 7.74 -15.34 -27.90
C GLY A 450 9.06 -16.10 -28.10
N LYS A 451 9.69 -15.99 -29.27
CA LYS A 451 11.02 -16.53 -29.52
C LYS A 451 12.08 -15.55 -29.03
N ASN A 452 13.11 -16.04 -28.38
CA ASN A 452 14.21 -15.23 -27.90
C ASN A 452 14.78 -14.32 -29.00
N ASP A 453 15.04 -13.07 -28.66
CA ASP A 453 15.74 -12.16 -29.57
C ASP A 453 17.21 -12.53 -29.72
N PHE A 454 17.93 -11.82 -30.59
CA PHE A 454 19.35 -12.08 -30.86
C PHE A 454 20.21 -11.94 -29.59
N GLY A 455 19.94 -10.94 -28.75
CA GLY A 455 20.66 -10.68 -27.51
C GLY A 455 20.42 -11.78 -26.47
N ALA A 456 19.16 -12.21 -26.29
CA ALA A 456 18.81 -13.32 -25.41
C ALA A 456 19.53 -14.63 -25.84
N ASN A 457 19.45 -14.98 -27.12
CA ASN A 457 20.11 -16.17 -27.65
C ASN A 457 21.62 -16.13 -27.38
N PHE A 458 22.27 -14.99 -27.66
CA PHE A 458 23.72 -14.84 -27.43
C PHE A 458 24.08 -15.01 -25.94
N LEU A 459 23.30 -14.42 -25.03
CA LEU A 459 23.59 -14.53 -23.60
C LEU A 459 23.34 -15.93 -23.05
N LEU A 460 22.27 -16.59 -23.48
CA LEU A 460 21.92 -17.95 -23.06
C LEU A 460 22.88 -18.99 -23.58
N GLU A 461 23.34 -18.88 -24.85
CA GLU A 461 24.36 -19.74 -25.42
C GLU A 461 25.65 -19.74 -24.59
N LYS A 462 26.05 -18.59 -24.03
CA LYS A 462 27.25 -18.51 -23.16
C LYS A 462 27.05 -19.17 -21.79
N LEU A 463 25.83 -19.44 -21.39
CA LEU A 463 25.49 -20.15 -20.16
C LEU A 463 25.23 -21.66 -20.41
N GLU A 464 25.15 -22.08 -21.66
CA GLU A 464 25.00 -23.50 -22.03
C GLU A 464 26.15 -24.36 -21.50
N GLY A 465 25.80 -25.55 -21.03
CA GLY A 465 26.78 -26.50 -20.47
C GLY A 465 27.15 -26.28 -19.01
N LEU A 466 26.67 -25.21 -18.35
CA LEU A 466 26.86 -25.02 -16.92
C LEU A 466 25.80 -25.79 -16.13
N LYS A 467 26.10 -27.03 -15.74
CA LYS A 467 25.17 -27.98 -15.09
C LYS A 467 24.58 -27.46 -13.77
N ASN A 468 25.30 -26.57 -13.09
CA ASN A 468 24.93 -26.04 -11.79
C ASN A 468 24.22 -24.67 -11.90
N LEU A 469 23.90 -24.21 -13.11
CA LEU A 469 23.18 -22.96 -13.34
C LEU A 469 21.77 -23.23 -13.84
N ASN A 470 20.80 -22.71 -13.16
CA ASN A 470 19.39 -22.73 -13.57
C ASN A 470 18.88 -21.29 -13.76
N PHE A 471 18.33 -21.00 -14.94
CA PHE A 471 17.73 -19.71 -15.29
C PHE A 471 16.26 -19.85 -15.73
N SER A 472 15.63 -20.99 -15.45
CA SER A 472 14.22 -21.26 -15.81
C SER A 472 13.22 -20.29 -15.17
N HIS A 473 13.62 -19.58 -14.13
CA HIS A 473 12.82 -18.57 -13.45
C HIS A 473 13.08 -17.14 -13.96
N SER A 474 13.93 -16.99 -14.99
CA SER A 474 14.11 -15.68 -15.63
C SER A 474 12.91 -15.28 -16.47
N VAL A 475 12.68 -13.97 -16.59
CA VAL A 475 11.52 -13.41 -17.30
C VAL A 475 11.87 -13.24 -18.79
N PHE A 476 10.96 -13.65 -19.66
CA PHE A 476 11.09 -13.49 -21.11
C PHE A 476 10.02 -12.48 -21.58
N CYS A 477 10.46 -11.26 -21.85
CA CYS A 477 9.58 -10.12 -22.14
C CYS A 477 9.30 -9.97 -23.62
N LYS A 478 8.02 -10.00 -24.02
CA LYS A 478 7.58 -9.58 -25.36
C LYS A 478 7.65 -8.06 -25.48
N TYR A 479 7.96 -7.56 -26.66
CA TYR A 479 8.04 -6.13 -27.01
C TYR A 479 9.21 -5.35 -26.38
N LEU A 480 10.05 -5.96 -25.58
CA LEU A 480 11.26 -5.36 -25.04
C LEU A 480 12.47 -6.12 -25.55
N GLY A 481 13.46 -5.42 -26.09
CA GLY A 481 14.73 -6.03 -26.50
C GLY A 481 15.57 -6.41 -25.29
N THR A 482 16.41 -7.44 -25.43
CA THR A 482 17.40 -7.77 -24.41
C THR A 482 18.32 -6.58 -24.14
N ALA A 483 18.57 -6.31 -22.88
CA ALA A 483 19.39 -5.17 -22.46
C ALA A 483 20.74 -5.17 -23.18
N THR A 484 21.09 -4.03 -23.76
CA THR A 484 22.32 -3.84 -24.53
C THR A 484 23.07 -2.63 -24.03
N SER A 485 24.37 -2.77 -23.82
CA SER A 485 25.30 -1.68 -23.51
C SER A 485 26.24 -1.48 -24.69
N ILE A 486 26.46 -0.25 -25.10
CA ILE A 486 27.41 0.13 -26.14
C ILE A 486 28.44 1.03 -25.51
N SER A 487 29.71 0.65 -25.56
CA SER A 487 30.83 1.48 -25.13
C SER A 487 31.76 1.78 -26.29
N ILE A 488 32.16 3.05 -26.41
CA ILE A 488 33.16 3.50 -27.38
C ILE A 488 34.44 3.73 -26.58
N SER A 489 35.49 3.02 -26.91
CA SER A 489 36.79 3.12 -26.23
C SER A 489 37.93 3.34 -27.22
N ASN A 490 39.01 3.92 -26.70
CA ASN A 490 40.25 4.16 -27.39
C ASN A 490 41.39 3.66 -26.49
N SER A 491 42.40 3.01 -27.08
CA SER A 491 43.53 2.42 -26.35
C SER A 491 44.29 3.43 -25.45
N SER A 492 44.27 4.72 -25.80
CA SER A 492 44.99 5.76 -25.07
C SER A 492 44.13 6.52 -24.03
N LYS A 493 42.79 6.53 -24.20
CA LYS A 493 41.86 7.32 -23.35
C LYS A 493 40.88 6.48 -22.55
N GLY A 494 40.82 5.16 -22.76
CA GLY A 494 39.79 4.30 -22.16
C GLY A 494 38.39 4.54 -22.77
N ILE A 495 37.36 4.37 -21.99
CA ILE A 495 35.97 4.57 -22.44
C ILE A 495 35.71 6.07 -22.66
N ILE A 496 35.35 6.42 -23.89
CA ILE A 496 35.03 7.79 -24.29
C ILE A 496 33.53 8.08 -24.09
N GLN A 497 32.68 7.13 -24.43
CA GLN A 497 31.22 7.26 -24.34
C GLN A 497 30.58 5.89 -24.17
N GLY A 498 29.47 5.83 -23.43
CA GLY A 498 28.69 4.62 -23.23
C GLY A 498 27.18 4.89 -23.31
N PHE A 499 26.44 3.92 -23.81
CA PHE A 499 24.98 3.93 -23.90
C PHE A 499 24.47 2.60 -23.33
N ILE A 500 23.33 2.62 -22.65
CA ILE A 500 22.68 1.41 -22.13
C ILE A 500 21.18 1.46 -22.38
N SER A 501 20.60 0.35 -22.85
CA SER A 501 19.16 0.17 -23.00
C SER A 501 18.69 -0.93 -22.05
N ALA A 502 18.51 -0.60 -20.77
CA ALA A 502 18.18 -1.57 -19.74
C ALA A 502 16.99 -1.19 -18.86
N ASP A 503 16.61 0.07 -18.84
CA ASP A 503 15.68 0.60 -17.81
C ASP A 503 14.28 -0.04 -17.84
N GLU A 504 13.68 -0.21 -19.01
CA GLU A 504 12.37 -0.85 -19.14
C GLU A 504 12.41 -2.35 -18.82
N LEU A 505 13.46 -3.05 -19.24
CA LEU A 505 13.61 -4.47 -18.99
C LEU A 505 13.89 -4.75 -17.49
N LEU A 506 14.68 -3.90 -16.83
CA LEU A 506 14.97 -3.97 -15.41
C LEU A 506 13.72 -3.71 -14.54
N SER A 507 12.83 -2.84 -14.97
CA SER A 507 11.56 -2.59 -14.28
C SER A 507 10.65 -3.82 -14.26
N LYS A 508 10.75 -4.69 -15.26
CA LYS A 508 10.02 -5.97 -15.32
C LYS A 508 10.58 -6.99 -14.35
N ILE A 509 11.90 -7.03 -14.17
CA ILE A 509 12.53 -7.85 -13.12
C ILE A 509 11.95 -7.45 -11.76
N ASP A 510 11.90 -6.15 -11.47
CA ASP A 510 11.38 -5.64 -10.20
C ASP A 510 9.90 -5.99 -9.98
N SER A 511 9.05 -6.00 -11.01
CA SER A 511 7.63 -6.30 -10.89
C SER A 511 7.33 -7.80 -10.71
N GLU A 512 8.06 -8.67 -11.38
CA GLU A 512 7.80 -10.11 -11.37
C GLU A 512 8.54 -10.87 -10.24
N TYR A 513 9.72 -10.43 -9.83
CA TYR A 513 10.43 -11.04 -8.69
C TYR A 513 9.84 -10.65 -7.34
N THR A 514 9.06 -9.60 -7.28
CA THR A 514 8.20 -9.31 -6.13
C THR A 514 7.24 -10.48 -5.87
N LEU A 515 6.75 -11.17 -6.90
CA LEU A 515 5.89 -12.36 -6.80
C LEU A 515 6.65 -13.65 -6.42
N LEU A 516 7.90 -13.84 -6.89
CA LEU A 516 8.66 -15.06 -6.67
C LEU A 516 9.28 -15.17 -5.27
N SER A 517 9.56 -14.06 -4.58
CA SER A 517 10.08 -14.08 -3.21
C SER A 517 9.12 -14.68 -2.16
N PHE A 518 7.83 -14.89 -2.51
CA PHE A 518 6.85 -15.57 -1.67
C PHE A 518 6.83 -17.10 -1.80
N GLN A 519 7.54 -17.67 -2.73
CA GLN A 519 7.45 -19.11 -3.00
C GLN A 519 8.42 -19.98 -2.20
N TYR A 520 9.39 -19.39 -1.50
CA TYR A 520 10.33 -20.13 -0.67
C TYR A 520 10.20 -19.70 0.80
N PRO A 521 9.76 -20.62 1.69
CA PRO A 521 9.73 -20.34 3.12
C PRO A 521 11.16 -20.20 3.68
N PRO A 522 11.35 -19.45 4.78
CA PRO A 522 12.67 -19.21 5.38
C PRO A 522 13.31 -20.45 6.04
N SER A 523 12.86 -21.63 5.75
CA SER A 523 13.34 -22.91 6.33
C SER A 523 14.02 -23.80 5.30
N LEU A 524 14.69 -23.23 4.32
CA LEU A 524 15.68 -23.93 3.49
C LEU A 524 17.05 -23.31 3.68
#